data_8fb5530cb0bb572093f702d2a276a9f2
#
_entry.id   8fb5530cb0bb572093f702d2a276a9f2
#
_cell.length_a   1.000
_cell.length_b   1.000
_cell.length_c   1.000
_cell.angle_alpha   90.00
_cell.angle_beta   90.00
_cell.angle_gamma   90.00
#
_symmetry.space_group_name_H-M   'P 1'
#
loop_
_entity.id
_entity.type
_entity.pdbx_description
1 polymer ?
#
loop_
_entity_poly.entity_id
_entity_poly.type
_entity_poly.pdbx_seq_one_letter_code
_entity_poly.pdbx_strand_id
1 'polypeptide(L)'
;YAVRKMLETGVPMVINLSFGNSYGSHEGTSLLETYLDLVSGLGRLTICVGSGNEGIGFGHAAGQLQNPKERPLTNPGLTGGSGQSGSPGENEGTEIIRFAVGLYETGLNLQIWKSYVDKVRIYLVTPRGQRFGPLGQGQTMTRYRTEESEIYVYYGEPIPYSTAQEIYLDLIPTEAYLESGIYLLQLVPEKIVDGRYDLWLPGEAVRGRATRFLSPAP
;
A
#
# COMPACT_ATOMS: atom_id res chain seq x y z
N TYR A 1 13.58 16.89 22.89
CA TYR A 1 14.77 17.35 23.64
C TYR A 1 15.40 18.55 22.93
N ALA A 2 15.83 18.45 21.68
CA ALA A 2 16.55 19.50 20.94
C ALA A 2 15.78 20.84 20.90
N VAL A 3 14.47 20.80 20.55
CA VAL A 3 13.62 22.00 20.55
C VAL A 3 13.58 22.67 21.91
N ARG A 4 13.41 21.90 23.00
CA ARG A 4 13.43 22.45 24.35
C ARG A 4 14.78 23.11 24.68
N LYS A 5 15.89 22.48 24.32
CA LYS A 5 17.21 23.05 24.53
C LYS A 5 17.44 24.33 23.75
N MET A 6 17.01 24.39 22.52
CA MET A 6 17.03 25.61 21.72
C MET A 6 16.27 26.76 22.41
N LEU A 7 15.07 26.48 22.91
CA LEU A 7 14.25 27.48 23.60
C LEU A 7 14.88 27.94 24.93
N GLU A 8 15.47 27.00 25.71
CA GLU A 8 16.13 27.30 26.98
C GLU A 8 17.40 28.14 26.81
N THR A 9 18.20 27.83 25.81
CA THR A 9 19.50 28.45 25.60
C THR A 9 19.46 29.66 24.67
N GLY A 10 18.43 29.80 23.87
CA GLY A 10 18.34 30.81 22.81
C GLY A 10 19.30 30.62 21.63
N VAL A 11 20.04 29.50 21.59
CA VAL A 11 21.02 29.20 20.56
C VAL A 11 20.35 28.53 19.37
N PRO A 12 20.53 28.99 18.12
CA PRO A 12 20.04 28.32 16.93
C PRO A 12 20.56 26.89 16.83
N MET A 13 19.71 25.97 16.36
CA MET A 13 20.04 24.55 16.20
C MET A 13 19.76 24.06 14.81
N VAL A 14 20.54 23.07 14.38
CA VAL A 14 20.31 22.27 13.20
C VAL A 14 20.11 20.81 13.62
N ILE A 15 19.04 20.20 13.16
CA ILE A 15 18.76 18.78 13.37
C ILE A 15 18.94 18.07 12.04
N ASN A 16 19.77 17.02 12.00
CA ASN A 16 19.87 16.12 10.88
C ASN A 16 19.08 14.83 11.18
N LEU A 17 18.06 14.56 10.39
CA LEU A 17 17.27 13.33 10.44
C LEU A 17 17.64 12.42 9.27
N SER A 18 18.80 11.77 9.38
CA SER A 18 19.21 10.71 8.44
C SER A 18 18.63 9.37 8.86
N PHE A 19 17.34 9.37 9.21
CA PHE A 19 16.58 8.22 9.67
C PHE A 19 15.21 8.28 9.00
N GLY A 20 14.70 7.13 8.58
CA GLY A 20 13.40 7.05 7.98
C GLY A 20 12.94 5.61 7.75
N ASN A 21 11.72 5.50 7.32
CA ASN A 21 11.09 4.28 6.87
C ASN A 21 10.15 4.61 5.71
N SER A 22 9.57 3.58 5.09
CA SER A 22 8.59 3.73 4.01
C SER A 22 7.14 3.69 4.51
N TYR A 23 6.93 3.86 5.83
CA TYR A 23 5.60 3.79 6.42
C TYR A 23 4.92 5.16 6.44
N GLY A 24 3.61 5.14 6.24
CA GLY A 24 2.75 6.32 6.28
C GLY A 24 2.10 6.65 4.94
N SER A 25 1.20 7.61 4.96
CA SER A 25 0.45 8.05 3.76
C SER A 25 1.29 8.88 2.78
N HIS A 26 2.46 9.34 3.18
CA HIS A 26 3.32 10.26 2.42
C HIS A 26 2.63 11.58 2.01
N GLU A 27 1.63 12.01 2.77
CA GLU A 27 0.86 13.24 2.52
C GLU A 27 1.32 14.44 3.35
N GLY A 28 2.32 14.26 4.23
CA GLY A 28 2.77 15.30 5.14
C GLY A 28 1.82 15.59 6.31
N THR A 29 0.84 14.73 6.54
CA THR A 29 -0.23 14.95 7.53
C THR A 29 -0.08 14.13 8.80
N SER A 30 0.90 13.23 8.89
CA SER A 30 1.13 12.46 10.10
C SER A 30 1.45 13.36 11.29
N LEU A 31 1.22 12.86 12.50
CA LEU A 31 1.53 13.61 13.73
C LEU A 31 3.00 14.02 13.81
N LEU A 32 3.92 13.17 13.33
CA LEU A 32 5.35 13.49 13.31
C LEU A 32 5.65 14.60 12.30
N GLU A 33 5.14 14.49 11.08
CA GLU A 33 5.33 15.49 10.02
C GLU A 33 4.77 16.85 10.45
N THR A 34 3.53 16.86 10.94
CA THR A 34 2.89 18.08 11.48
C THR A 34 3.70 18.69 12.64
N TYR A 35 4.27 17.85 13.51
CA TYR A 35 5.14 18.34 14.58
C TYR A 35 6.44 18.94 14.04
N LEU A 36 7.08 18.33 13.06
CA LEU A 36 8.29 18.84 12.41
C LEU A 36 8.03 20.19 11.75
N ASP A 37 6.91 20.33 11.03
CA ASP A 37 6.51 21.60 10.43
C ASP A 37 6.28 22.70 11.48
N LEU A 38 5.57 22.35 12.56
CA LEU A 38 5.29 23.29 13.63
C LEU A 38 6.59 23.81 14.28
N VAL A 39 7.54 22.91 14.59
CA VAL A 39 8.76 23.31 15.29
C VAL A 39 9.76 23.99 14.36
N SER A 40 9.77 23.69 13.08
CA SER A 40 10.60 24.40 12.08
C SER A 40 10.20 25.87 11.95
N GLY A 41 8.93 26.19 12.17
CA GLY A 41 8.39 27.55 12.18
C GLY A 41 8.84 28.43 13.34
N LEU A 42 9.54 27.91 14.35
CA LEU A 42 10.04 28.69 15.51
C LEU A 42 11.20 29.64 15.16
N GLY A 43 11.72 29.60 13.93
CA GLY A 43 12.66 30.59 13.39
C GLY A 43 14.12 30.45 13.86
N ARG A 44 14.45 29.49 14.72
CA ARG A 44 15.79 29.19 15.20
C ARG A 44 16.20 27.73 15.05
N LEU A 45 15.38 26.97 14.33
CA LEU A 45 15.59 25.55 14.10
C LEU A 45 15.57 25.26 12.61
N THR A 46 16.60 24.59 12.12
CA THR A 46 16.62 24.01 10.78
C THR A 46 16.59 22.49 10.91
N ILE A 47 15.69 21.84 10.19
CA ILE A 47 15.60 20.38 10.16
C ILE A 47 15.93 19.91 8.75
N CYS A 48 16.99 19.10 8.64
CA CYS A 48 17.39 18.46 7.39
C CYS A 48 16.92 17.02 7.42
N VAL A 49 16.06 16.63 6.48
CA VAL A 49 15.51 15.28 6.40
C VAL A 49 16.07 14.58 5.17
N GLY A 50 16.58 13.36 5.35
CA GLY A 50 17.00 12.52 4.23
C GLY A 50 15.79 11.97 3.48
N SER A 51 15.83 12.00 2.15
CA SER A 51 14.76 11.48 1.28
C SER A 51 14.82 9.95 1.06
N GLY A 52 15.77 9.26 1.68
CA GLY A 52 15.99 7.82 1.53
C GLY A 52 17.03 7.47 0.47
N ASN A 53 17.37 6.18 0.39
CA ASN A 53 18.41 5.64 -0.50
C ASN A 53 17.87 4.62 -1.52
N GLU A 54 16.56 4.50 -1.64
CA GLU A 54 15.88 3.37 -2.30
C GLU A 54 15.45 3.64 -3.75
N GLY A 55 16.04 4.65 -4.41
CA GLY A 55 15.58 5.17 -5.70
C GLY A 55 15.40 4.15 -6.83
N ILE A 56 16.11 3.02 -6.80
CA ILE A 56 15.98 1.94 -7.78
C ILE A 56 15.42 0.64 -7.18
N GLY A 57 14.98 0.69 -5.92
CA GLY A 57 14.53 -0.49 -5.17
C GLY A 57 13.14 -1.00 -5.54
N PHE A 58 12.39 -0.27 -6.39
CA PHE A 58 11.02 -0.62 -6.79
C PHE A 58 10.12 -1.01 -5.59
N GLY A 59 10.31 -0.33 -4.45
CA GLY A 59 9.53 -0.53 -3.24
C GLY A 59 8.20 0.22 -3.24
N HIS A 60 7.92 1.02 -4.26
CA HIS A 60 6.70 1.81 -4.42
C HIS A 60 6.01 1.48 -5.75
N ALA A 61 4.68 1.44 -5.72
CA ALA A 61 3.83 1.42 -6.89
C ALA A 61 2.62 2.33 -6.65
N ALA A 62 2.17 3.01 -7.68
CA ALA A 62 1.04 3.93 -7.59
C ALA A 62 0.20 3.89 -8.85
N GLY A 63 -1.03 4.36 -8.77
CA GLY A 63 -1.90 4.45 -9.93
C GLY A 63 -3.21 5.18 -9.64
N GLN A 64 -4.11 5.09 -10.61
CA GLN A 64 -5.38 5.79 -10.60
C GLN A 64 -6.51 4.83 -11.00
N LEU A 65 -7.35 4.45 -10.05
CA LEU A 65 -8.55 3.67 -10.30
C LEU A 65 -9.64 4.54 -10.93
N GLN A 66 -10.44 3.93 -11.77
CA GLN A 66 -11.62 4.56 -12.36
C GLN A 66 -12.89 3.80 -11.99
N ASN A 67 -14.03 4.48 -12.03
CA ASN A 67 -15.30 3.79 -11.86
C ASN A 67 -15.45 2.71 -12.94
N PRO A 68 -15.98 1.54 -12.58
CA PRO A 68 -16.31 0.53 -13.58
C PRO A 68 -17.26 1.16 -14.60
N LYS A 69 -17.02 0.93 -15.89
CA LYS A 69 -17.90 1.42 -16.95
C LYS A 69 -19.25 0.76 -16.76
N GLU A 70 -20.30 1.57 -16.68
CA GLU A 70 -21.66 1.04 -16.72
C GLU A 70 -21.84 0.27 -18.03
N ARG A 71 -22.12 -1.02 -17.92
CA ARG A 71 -22.50 -1.81 -19.07
C ARG A 71 -23.82 -1.24 -19.59
N PRO A 72 -23.94 -0.79 -20.85
CA PRO A 72 -25.24 -0.45 -21.40
C PRO A 72 -26.16 -1.68 -21.21
N LEU A 73 -27.34 -1.48 -20.66
CA LEU A 73 -28.36 -2.52 -20.58
C LEU A 73 -28.71 -2.89 -22.02
N THR A 74 -27.98 -3.82 -22.62
CA THR A 74 -28.38 -4.46 -23.86
C THR A 74 -29.54 -5.39 -23.53
N ASN A 75 -30.71 -5.06 -24.06
CA ASN A 75 -31.87 -5.92 -24.01
C ASN A 75 -31.47 -7.35 -24.39
N PRO A 76 -31.86 -8.38 -23.60
CA PRO A 76 -31.57 -9.78 -23.93
C PRO A 76 -32.54 -10.31 -25.01
N GLY A 77 -32.55 -9.66 -26.17
CA GLY A 77 -33.33 -10.08 -27.30
C GLY A 77 -32.73 -9.64 -28.60
N LEU A 78 -32.20 -10.60 -29.38
CA LEU A 78 -31.66 -10.49 -30.73
C LEU A 78 -30.14 -10.17 -30.81
N THR A 79 -29.33 -11.22 -30.72
CA THR A 79 -28.41 -11.63 -31.79
C THR A 79 -27.64 -12.88 -31.35
N GLY A 80 -27.78 -13.97 -32.08
CA GLY A 80 -26.90 -15.11 -31.97
C GLY A 80 -25.53 -14.73 -32.53
N GLY A 81 -24.52 -14.82 -31.69
CA GLY A 81 -23.11 -14.61 -32.01
C GLY A 81 -22.26 -15.43 -31.07
N SER A 82 -21.56 -16.38 -31.65
CA SER A 82 -20.66 -17.37 -31.10
C SER A 82 -19.79 -16.90 -29.93
N GLY A 83 -19.76 -17.75 -28.91
CA GLY A 83 -19.11 -17.63 -27.64
C GLY A 83 -17.68 -17.13 -27.59
N GLN A 84 -17.48 -16.29 -26.59
CA GLN A 84 -16.24 -16.27 -25.81
C GLN A 84 -16.66 -16.47 -24.35
N SER A 85 -16.31 -17.62 -23.82
CA SER A 85 -16.42 -17.93 -22.39
C SER A 85 -15.37 -17.14 -21.61
N GLY A 86 -15.68 -15.88 -21.30
CA GLY A 86 -15.00 -15.14 -20.25
C GLY A 86 -15.54 -15.64 -18.91
N SER A 87 -14.68 -16.08 -18.02
CA SER A 87 -15.06 -16.45 -16.66
C SER A 87 -15.86 -15.32 -16.00
N PRO A 88 -16.97 -15.60 -15.30
CA PRO A 88 -17.75 -14.59 -14.61
C PRO A 88 -16.93 -14.07 -13.42
N GLY A 89 -16.34 -12.86 -13.52
CA GLY A 89 -15.62 -12.24 -12.40
C GLY A 89 -14.56 -11.21 -12.74
N GLU A 90 -14.14 -11.04 -13.97
CA GLU A 90 -13.26 -9.93 -14.34
C GLU A 90 -14.11 -8.69 -14.60
N ASN A 91 -14.25 -7.84 -13.55
CA ASN A 91 -14.86 -6.54 -13.71
C ASN A 91 -13.96 -5.67 -14.57
N GLU A 92 -14.49 -5.05 -15.61
CA GLU A 92 -13.81 -3.99 -16.36
C GLU A 92 -13.32 -2.91 -15.37
N GLY A 93 -12.03 -2.60 -15.44
CA GLY A 93 -11.39 -1.63 -14.53
C GLY A 93 -10.62 -2.22 -13.36
N THR A 94 -10.51 -3.55 -13.27
CA THR A 94 -9.63 -4.19 -12.26
C THR A 94 -8.17 -3.84 -12.54
N GLU A 95 -7.51 -3.25 -11.54
CA GLU A 95 -6.05 -3.01 -11.58
C GLU A 95 -5.32 -4.21 -10.99
N ILE A 96 -4.29 -4.69 -11.67
CA ILE A 96 -3.49 -5.84 -11.23
C ILE A 96 -2.04 -5.38 -11.02
N ILE A 97 -1.66 -5.30 -9.76
CA ILE A 97 -0.30 -4.96 -9.36
C ILE A 97 0.46 -6.25 -9.07
N ARG A 98 1.64 -6.38 -9.69
CA ARG A 98 2.51 -7.55 -9.52
C ARG A 98 3.69 -7.17 -8.64
N PHE A 99 3.98 -8.03 -7.67
CA PHE A 99 5.22 -7.91 -6.90
C PHE A 99 5.89 -9.28 -6.75
N ALA A 100 7.20 -9.27 -6.80
CA ALA A 100 8.02 -10.45 -6.56
C ALA A 100 8.36 -10.54 -5.08
N VAL A 101 8.34 -11.74 -4.53
CA VAL A 101 8.92 -12.11 -3.25
C VAL A 101 10.15 -12.96 -3.53
N GLY A 102 11.31 -12.49 -3.05
CA GLY A 102 12.59 -13.16 -3.25
C GLY A 102 12.71 -14.42 -2.41
N LEU A 103 13.81 -15.15 -2.64
CA LEU A 103 14.18 -16.30 -1.81
C LEU A 103 14.60 -15.81 -0.41
N TYR A 104 14.31 -16.62 0.60
CA TYR A 104 14.74 -16.39 1.99
C TYR A 104 14.10 -15.18 2.70
N GLU A 105 12.96 -14.69 2.22
CA GLU A 105 12.21 -13.68 2.95
C GLU A 105 11.60 -14.27 4.22
N THR A 106 11.95 -13.71 5.36
CA THR A 106 11.47 -14.16 6.68
C THR A 106 10.15 -13.52 7.10
N GLY A 107 9.61 -12.66 6.28
CA GLY A 107 8.34 -11.94 6.44
C GLY A 107 8.29 -10.78 5.46
N LEU A 108 7.11 -10.32 5.14
CA LEU A 108 6.91 -9.17 4.28
C LEU A 108 5.65 -8.43 4.68
N ASN A 109 5.76 -7.14 4.82
CA ASN A 109 4.58 -6.30 4.92
C ASN A 109 4.38 -5.47 3.66
N LEU A 110 3.13 -5.15 3.39
CA LEU A 110 2.70 -4.32 2.27
C LEU A 110 1.68 -3.32 2.78
N GLN A 111 1.92 -2.05 2.55
CA GLN A 111 0.96 -0.99 2.81
C GLN A 111 0.24 -0.59 1.53
N ILE A 112 -1.06 -0.45 1.61
CA ILE A 112 -1.92 0.05 0.55
C ILE A 112 -2.59 1.31 1.10
N TRP A 113 -2.39 2.40 0.43
CA TRP A 113 -3.01 3.68 0.75
C TRP A 113 -3.95 4.09 -0.36
N LYS A 114 -5.17 4.48 -0.01
CA LYS A 114 -6.18 4.98 -0.92
C LYS A 114 -7.06 6.00 -0.23
N SER A 115 -7.84 6.75 -0.99
CA SER A 115 -8.85 7.61 -0.39
C SER A 115 -9.88 6.79 0.39
N TYR A 116 -10.25 7.27 1.58
CA TYR A 116 -11.22 6.60 2.43
C TYR A 116 -12.61 6.47 1.81
N VAL A 117 -12.99 7.44 0.96
CA VAL A 117 -14.31 7.44 0.30
C VAL A 117 -14.41 6.46 -0.87
N ASP A 118 -13.29 5.98 -1.37
CA ASP A 118 -13.26 5.02 -2.47
C ASP A 118 -13.62 3.60 -1.97
N LYS A 119 -14.56 2.96 -2.65
CA LYS A 119 -14.92 1.57 -2.39
C LYS A 119 -14.19 0.67 -3.39
N VAL A 120 -13.27 -0.12 -2.87
CA VAL A 120 -12.41 -1.01 -3.65
C VAL A 120 -12.37 -2.36 -2.96
N ARG A 121 -12.68 -3.44 -3.69
CA ARG A 121 -12.40 -4.79 -3.20
C ARG A 121 -10.97 -5.16 -3.54
N ILE A 122 -10.26 -5.68 -2.56
CA ILE A 122 -8.86 -6.03 -2.69
C ILE A 122 -8.72 -7.54 -2.56
N TYR A 123 -7.94 -8.14 -3.46
CA TYR A 123 -7.64 -9.57 -3.42
C TYR A 123 -6.14 -9.78 -3.56
N LEU A 124 -5.62 -10.77 -2.85
CA LEU A 124 -4.25 -11.23 -2.98
C LEU A 124 -4.24 -12.61 -3.62
N VAL A 125 -3.39 -12.79 -4.64
CA VAL A 125 -3.16 -14.08 -5.28
C VAL A 125 -1.70 -14.49 -5.06
N THR A 126 -1.50 -15.68 -4.50
CA THR A 126 -0.16 -16.23 -4.25
C THR A 126 0.49 -16.77 -5.51
N PRO A 127 1.80 -17.07 -5.54
CA PRO A 127 2.47 -17.69 -6.68
C PRO A 127 1.85 -19.02 -7.13
N ARG A 128 1.27 -19.78 -6.22
CA ARG A 128 0.53 -21.02 -6.52
C ARG A 128 -0.90 -20.80 -7.03
N GLY A 129 -1.32 -19.55 -7.19
CA GLY A 129 -2.64 -19.20 -7.70
C GLY A 129 -3.77 -19.25 -6.66
N GLN A 130 -3.48 -19.40 -5.38
CA GLN A 130 -4.49 -19.27 -4.34
C GLN A 130 -4.92 -17.80 -4.22
N ARG A 131 -6.23 -17.56 -4.24
CA ARG A 131 -6.82 -16.22 -4.18
C ARG A 131 -7.54 -16.01 -2.87
N PHE A 132 -7.16 -14.94 -2.17
CA PHE A 132 -7.72 -14.51 -0.89
C PHE A 132 -8.44 -13.17 -1.04
N GLY A 133 -9.58 -13.05 -0.38
CA GLY A 133 -10.34 -11.79 -0.38
C GLY A 133 -11.83 -11.97 -0.68
N PRO A 134 -12.58 -10.86 -0.70
CA PRO A 134 -12.09 -9.49 -0.52
C PRO A 134 -11.46 -9.29 0.87
N LEU A 135 -10.26 -8.67 0.88
CA LEU A 135 -9.47 -8.52 2.09
C LEU A 135 -10.14 -7.52 3.04
N GLY A 136 -10.27 -7.89 4.30
CA GLY A 136 -10.62 -7.00 5.42
C GLY A 136 -11.99 -6.33 5.38
N GLN A 137 -12.87 -6.62 4.43
CA GLN A 137 -14.19 -5.98 4.34
C GLN A 137 -15.04 -6.24 5.59
N GLY A 138 -15.40 -5.15 6.26
CA GLY A 138 -16.27 -5.20 7.45
C GLY A 138 -15.59 -5.65 8.74
N GLN A 139 -14.27 -5.82 8.73
CA GLN A 139 -13.49 -6.20 9.92
C GLN A 139 -12.21 -5.38 9.99
N THR A 140 -11.86 -4.93 11.19
CA THR A 140 -10.62 -4.18 11.44
C THR A 140 -9.37 -5.05 11.22
N MET A 141 -9.49 -6.36 11.47
CA MET A 141 -8.42 -7.33 11.27
C MET A 141 -8.98 -8.66 10.78
N THR A 142 -8.34 -9.23 9.76
CA THR A 142 -8.67 -10.54 9.20
C THR A 142 -7.39 -11.36 9.04
N ARG A 143 -7.49 -12.68 9.24
CA ARG A 143 -6.38 -13.61 9.05
C ARG A 143 -6.75 -14.64 7.99
N TYR A 144 -5.85 -14.83 7.04
CA TYR A 144 -5.90 -15.92 6.07
C TYR A 144 -4.71 -16.85 6.28
N ARG A 145 -4.85 -18.10 5.91
CA ARG A 145 -3.78 -19.09 6.06
C ARG A 145 -3.60 -19.85 4.76
N THR A 146 -2.37 -19.99 4.34
CA THR A 146 -1.90 -20.91 3.30
C THR A 146 -1.16 -22.09 3.95
N GLU A 147 -0.62 -22.99 3.14
CA GLU A 147 0.28 -24.03 3.65
C GLU A 147 1.60 -23.44 4.18
N GLU A 148 2.09 -22.36 3.56
CA GLU A 148 3.42 -21.78 3.79
C GLU A 148 3.40 -20.46 4.54
N SER A 149 2.25 -19.80 4.66
CA SER A 149 2.18 -18.44 5.24
C SER A 149 0.86 -18.18 5.95
N GLU A 150 0.93 -17.29 6.92
CA GLU A 150 -0.21 -16.60 7.48
C GLU A 150 -0.24 -15.16 6.95
N ILE A 151 -1.41 -14.71 6.54
CA ILE A 151 -1.60 -13.37 5.99
C ILE A 151 -2.54 -12.63 6.93
N TYR A 152 -2.02 -11.65 7.64
CA TYR A 152 -2.80 -10.74 8.45
C TYR A 152 -3.12 -9.49 7.64
N VAL A 153 -4.36 -9.09 7.69
CA VAL A 153 -4.86 -7.88 7.00
C VAL A 153 -5.48 -6.96 8.03
N TYR A 154 -4.92 -5.77 8.17
CA TYR A 154 -5.45 -4.72 9.01
C TYR A 154 -6.06 -3.66 8.11
N TYR A 155 -7.34 -3.40 8.31
CA TYR A 155 -8.11 -2.44 7.54
C TYR A 155 -8.30 -1.17 8.39
N GLY A 156 -7.59 -0.11 8.02
CA GLY A 156 -7.53 1.12 8.82
C GLY A 156 -8.88 1.83 8.92
N GLU A 157 -9.12 2.39 10.09
CA GLU A 157 -10.25 3.28 10.35
C GLU A 157 -9.87 4.72 9.97
N PRO A 158 -10.86 5.60 9.72
CA PRO A 158 -10.60 7.01 9.48
C PRO A 158 -9.86 7.64 10.65
N ILE A 159 -8.86 8.45 10.34
CA ILE A 159 -8.12 9.21 11.34
C ILE A 159 -8.37 10.71 11.16
N PRO A 160 -8.41 11.51 12.26
CA PRO A 160 -8.81 12.92 12.17
C PRO A 160 -7.92 13.81 11.31
N TYR A 161 -6.70 13.37 11.03
CA TYR A 161 -5.67 14.16 10.35
C TYR A 161 -5.29 13.63 8.96
N SER A 162 -6.02 12.63 8.44
CA SER A 162 -5.82 12.14 7.06
C SER A 162 -7.12 11.62 6.47
N THR A 163 -7.34 11.89 5.18
CA THR A 163 -8.42 11.31 4.38
C THR A 163 -8.01 10.01 3.72
N ALA A 164 -6.74 9.63 3.84
CA ALA A 164 -6.22 8.37 3.33
C ALA A 164 -6.55 7.22 4.28
N GLN A 165 -6.91 6.09 3.71
CA GLN A 165 -7.13 4.84 4.40
C GLN A 165 -5.95 3.92 4.17
N GLU A 166 -5.35 3.45 5.28
CA GLU A 166 -4.35 2.40 5.23
C GLU A 166 -4.99 1.02 5.22
N ILE A 167 -4.49 0.15 4.37
CA ILE A 167 -4.73 -1.28 4.45
C ILE A 167 -3.35 -1.93 4.53
N TYR A 168 -3.08 -2.56 5.66
CA TYR A 168 -1.78 -3.16 5.96
C TYR A 168 -1.87 -4.67 5.87
N LEU A 169 -1.05 -5.27 5.04
CA LEU A 169 -0.88 -6.71 4.91
C LEU A 169 0.42 -7.11 5.56
N ASP A 170 0.37 -8.16 6.38
CA ASP A 170 1.55 -8.76 6.98
C ASP A 170 1.58 -10.24 6.62
N LEU A 171 2.58 -10.64 5.86
CA LEU A 171 2.82 -12.00 5.40
C LEU A 171 3.89 -12.61 6.32
N ILE A 172 3.49 -13.61 7.09
CA ILE A 172 4.35 -14.30 8.05
C ILE A 172 4.49 -15.75 7.60
N PRO A 173 5.71 -16.26 7.37
CA PRO A 173 5.88 -17.65 7.01
C PRO A 173 5.49 -18.58 8.16
N THR A 174 4.91 -19.74 7.84
CA THR A 174 4.61 -20.79 8.83
C THR A 174 5.86 -21.57 9.24
N GLU A 175 6.88 -21.56 8.40
CA GLU A 175 8.20 -22.11 8.65
C GLU A 175 9.27 -21.01 8.61
N ALA A 176 10.38 -21.22 7.94
CA ALA A 176 11.50 -20.28 7.94
C ALA A 176 11.32 -19.11 6.97
N TYR A 177 10.69 -19.33 5.82
CA TYR A 177 10.65 -18.37 4.72
C TYR A 177 9.28 -18.33 4.03
N LEU A 178 8.95 -17.17 3.44
CA LEU A 178 7.79 -16.99 2.59
C LEU A 178 7.92 -17.77 1.28
N GLU A 179 6.79 -18.13 0.69
CA GLU A 179 6.75 -18.65 -0.68
C GLU A 179 7.32 -17.61 -1.63
N SER A 180 8.42 -17.95 -2.31
CA SER A 180 9.02 -17.09 -3.30
C SER A 180 8.28 -17.16 -4.63
N GLY A 181 8.19 -16.02 -5.33
CA GLY A 181 7.53 -15.96 -6.64
C GLY A 181 6.78 -14.66 -6.84
N ILE A 182 5.87 -14.67 -7.81
CA ILE A 182 5.09 -13.48 -8.18
C ILE A 182 3.73 -13.55 -7.50
N TYR A 183 3.47 -12.57 -6.68
CA TYR A 183 2.16 -12.30 -6.09
C TYR A 183 1.41 -11.27 -6.93
N LEU A 184 0.08 -11.39 -6.96
CA LEU A 184 -0.79 -10.42 -7.60
C LEU A 184 -1.67 -9.77 -6.55
N LEU A 185 -1.70 -8.45 -6.54
CA LEU A 185 -2.70 -7.68 -5.83
C LEU A 185 -3.73 -7.19 -6.85
N GLN A 186 -4.99 -7.52 -6.65
CA GLN A 186 -6.09 -7.13 -7.51
C GLN A 186 -6.92 -6.07 -6.80
N LEU A 187 -6.98 -4.87 -7.37
CA LEU A 187 -7.83 -3.78 -6.92
C LEU A 187 -9.06 -3.71 -7.83
N VAL A 188 -10.20 -4.09 -7.29
CA VAL A 188 -11.48 -4.12 -8.02
C VAL A 188 -12.32 -2.93 -7.60
N PRO A 189 -12.44 -1.88 -8.42
CA PRO A 189 -13.21 -0.70 -8.08
C PRO A 189 -14.71 -1.01 -8.00
N GLU A 190 -15.39 -0.46 -7.00
CA GLU A 190 -16.85 -0.51 -6.86
C GLU A 190 -17.47 0.87 -7.00
N LYS A 191 -16.91 1.85 -6.29
CA LYS A 191 -17.30 3.26 -6.39
C LYS A 191 -16.06 4.11 -6.13
N ILE A 192 -15.65 4.85 -7.13
CA ILE A 192 -14.45 5.67 -7.10
C ILE A 192 -14.84 7.16 -7.12
N VAL A 193 -14.27 7.90 -6.19
CA VAL A 193 -14.43 9.37 -6.07
C VAL A 193 -13.09 10.04 -6.39
N ASP A 194 -12.01 9.59 -5.78
CA ASP A 194 -10.64 10.06 -6.02
C ASP A 194 -9.89 9.08 -6.93
N GLY A 195 -9.80 7.83 -6.52
CA GLY A 195 -9.20 6.72 -7.27
C GLY A 195 -7.69 6.59 -7.10
N ARG A 196 -7.00 7.58 -6.56
CA ARG A 196 -5.57 7.49 -6.32
C ARG A 196 -5.26 6.38 -5.32
N TYR A 197 -4.23 5.59 -5.61
CA TYR A 197 -3.70 4.63 -4.66
C TYR A 197 -2.18 4.61 -4.71
N ASP A 198 -1.59 4.32 -3.57
CA ASP A 198 -0.15 4.14 -3.37
C ASP A 198 0.10 2.83 -2.61
N LEU A 199 1.14 2.11 -3.00
CA LEU A 199 1.56 0.86 -2.37
C LEU A 199 3.03 0.95 -1.98
N TRP A 200 3.34 0.50 -0.77
CA TRP A 200 4.69 0.55 -0.25
C TRP A 200 5.12 -0.82 0.30
N LEU A 201 6.30 -1.26 -0.09
CA LEU A 201 7.05 -2.33 0.54
C LEU A 201 8.05 -1.74 1.55
N PRO A 202 8.53 -2.53 2.53
CA PRO A 202 9.61 -2.09 3.41
C PRO A 202 10.85 -1.72 2.61
N GLY A 203 11.72 -0.90 3.19
CA GLY A 203 13.02 -0.58 2.60
C GLY A 203 13.90 -1.82 2.39
N GLU A 204 14.84 -1.75 1.43
CA GLU A 204 15.75 -2.86 1.07
C GLU A 204 16.59 -3.39 2.25
N ALA A 205 16.77 -2.59 3.30
CA ALA A 205 17.44 -3.02 4.52
C ALA A 205 16.63 -4.07 5.30
N VAL A 206 15.32 -4.15 5.06
CA VAL A 206 14.39 -5.08 5.75
C VAL A 206 14.00 -6.22 4.84
N ARG A 207 13.79 -5.95 3.56
CA ARG A 207 13.49 -6.93 2.52
C ARG A 207 14.71 -7.21 1.64
N GLY A 208 14.76 -8.35 0.99
CA GLY A 208 15.77 -8.65 -0.02
C GLY A 208 15.56 -7.82 -1.30
N ARG A 209 16.61 -7.55 -2.04
CA ARG A 209 16.55 -6.80 -3.32
C ARG A 209 15.66 -7.44 -4.39
N ALA A 210 15.47 -8.76 -4.33
CA ALA A 210 14.62 -9.49 -5.25
C ALA A 210 13.11 -9.23 -4.96
N THR A 211 12.77 -8.82 -3.75
CA THR A 211 11.41 -8.49 -3.33
C THR A 211 11.10 -7.07 -3.75
N ARG A 212 10.23 -6.89 -4.76
CA ARG A 212 9.97 -5.59 -5.38
C ARG A 212 8.69 -5.60 -6.20
N PHE A 213 8.13 -4.43 -6.48
CA PHE A 213 7.08 -4.31 -7.48
C PHE A 213 7.63 -4.56 -8.90
N LEU A 214 6.82 -5.20 -9.73
CA LEU A 214 7.14 -5.50 -11.12
C LEU A 214 6.35 -4.63 -12.10
N SER A 215 5.24 -4.06 -11.67
CA SER A 215 4.34 -3.24 -12.48
C SER A 215 3.30 -2.56 -11.57
N PRO A 216 2.84 -1.35 -11.89
CA PRO A 216 3.41 -0.49 -12.92
C PRO A 216 4.82 -0.06 -12.53
N ALA A 217 5.69 0.07 -13.53
CA ALA A 217 6.94 0.77 -13.31
C ALA A 217 6.61 2.24 -12.97
N PRO A 218 7.33 2.83 -12.03
CA PRO A 218 7.14 4.23 -11.68
C PRO A 218 7.41 5.15 -12.86
#